data_a6a5e91918c076615476452ebd3101c3
#
_entry.id   a6a5e91918c076615476452ebd3101c3
#
_cell.length_a   1.000
_cell.length_b   1.000
_cell.length_c   1.000
_cell.angle_alpha   90.00
_cell.angle_beta   90.00
_cell.angle_gamma   90.00
#
_symmetry.space_group_name_H-M   'P 1'
#
loop_
_entity.id
_entity.type
_entity.pdbx_description
1 polymer ?
#
loop_
_entity_poly.entity_id
_entity_poly.type
_entity_poly.pdbx_seq_one_letter_code
_entity_poly.pdbx_strand_id
1 'polypeptide(L)'
;MVDDLGFSDIGCYGGEIETPQLDKLAANGLRFSQFYNTAKCHSSRVSLLTGQYCIAAGDVALTHAVTSAEVLKEAGYFTAMTGKWHLDKEPTDFGFERYFGHLSGACNFFTGDNTFRLNGEKWQVPEKDFYTTVADVDFALKFLKEAREVSKPFYLYVAFNAPHAPLHALPDDYAKYKGRYDQGWDKMRDARIAKLKKLGVLPKDLQESPRPPHIRAWDKLVAWQRDYEINRMVTLAAMIDRVDQEIGRLVDDLRKNNELDNTIILFVSDNGACPFDRKNPLLDAKPTNAQTSFGDSTGWAWARNAPFQFYKQNQFEGGISTPGIIHWPKGLKTKPGEISDTPAHLIDVLPTLADFGKAMIPTEHPSRKLRPVSGISLRPILEAKPLVRKEPIYLQFAKDYGLRNGDWKLVSFKGQQWELYNLANDRAENVDLADKEPERLQAMVEKWREMSQTVLQSEKLANAVMKPAEVPKSNREWTVFSDSDKPPRNKAKSRGKKKKK
;
A
#
# COMPACT_ATOMS: atom_id res chain seq x y z
N MET A 1 5.09 -6.52 -1.88
CA MET A 1 4.17 -5.45 -1.38
C MET A 1 4.95 -4.50 -0.49
N VAL A 2 4.70 -3.20 -0.64
CA VAL A 2 5.24 -2.13 0.23
C VAL A 2 4.13 -1.53 1.07
N ASP A 3 4.50 -0.78 2.13
CA ASP A 3 3.56 -0.25 3.14
C ASP A 3 3.55 1.29 3.09
N ASP A 4 2.38 1.90 2.88
CA ASP A 4 2.17 3.34 2.83
C ASP A 4 2.81 4.07 1.62
N LEU A 5 2.97 3.41 0.46
CA LEU A 5 3.49 4.04 -0.75
C LEU A 5 2.38 4.81 -1.50
N GLY A 6 2.63 6.08 -1.78
CA GLY A 6 1.73 6.92 -2.57
C GLY A 6 1.76 6.60 -4.07
N PHE A 7 0.70 6.99 -4.79
CA PHE A 7 0.55 6.71 -6.21
C PHE A 7 1.72 7.23 -7.06
N SER A 8 2.26 8.39 -6.71
CA SER A 8 3.30 9.07 -7.51
C SER A 8 4.70 9.00 -6.89
N ASP A 9 4.99 8.07 -5.98
CA ASP A 9 6.28 8.04 -5.28
C ASP A 9 7.43 7.48 -6.11
N ILE A 10 7.18 6.51 -7.00
CA ILE A 10 8.23 5.82 -7.78
C ILE A 10 8.38 6.40 -9.19
N GLY A 11 9.56 6.25 -9.79
CA GLY A 11 9.95 6.88 -11.05
C GLY A 11 8.99 6.62 -12.21
N CYS A 12 8.58 5.36 -12.43
CA CYS A 12 7.65 4.97 -13.49
C CYS A 12 6.19 5.41 -13.24
N TYR A 13 5.89 5.99 -12.07
CA TYR A 13 4.63 6.67 -11.73
C TYR A 13 4.85 8.16 -11.41
N GLY A 14 5.85 8.78 -11.99
CA GLY A 14 6.05 10.23 -11.95
C GLY A 14 6.91 10.73 -10.80
N GLY A 15 7.30 9.88 -9.85
CA GLY A 15 8.16 10.25 -8.72
C GLY A 15 9.56 10.70 -9.15
N GLU A 16 10.16 11.52 -8.30
CA GLU A 16 11.57 11.93 -8.40
C GLU A 16 12.50 11.02 -7.60
N ILE A 17 11.95 10.12 -6.79
CA ILE A 17 12.72 9.14 -6.03
C ILE A 17 13.36 8.16 -7.01
N GLU A 18 14.62 7.86 -6.81
CA GLU A 18 15.37 6.97 -7.67
C GLU A 18 14.94 5.51 -7.41
N THR A 19 14.20 4.95 -8.38
CA THR A 19 13.69 3.57 -8.32
C THR A 19 14.00 2.81 -9.62
N PRO A 20 15.31 2.73 -10.01
CA PRO A 20 15.69 2.20 -11.30
C PRO A 20 15.33 0.72 -11.52
N GLN A 21 15.22 -0.08 -10.45
CA GLN A 21 14.84 -1.49 -10.59
C GLN A 21 13.35 -1.63 -10.86
N LEU A 22 12.50 -0.91 -10.12
CA LEU A 22 11.06 -0.85 -10.40
C LEU A 22 10.77 -0.24 -11.76
N ASP A 23 11.51 0.80 -12.16
CA ASP A 23 11.38 1.40 -13.48
C ASP A 23 11.72 0.42 -14.61
N LYS A 24 12.74 -0.43 -14.43
CA LYS A 24 13.09 -1.50 -15.37
C LYS A 24 12.02 -2.59 -15.42
N LEU A 25 11.50 -3.02 -14.26
CA LEU A 25 10.39 -4.00 -14.21
C LEU A 25 9.17 -3.45 -14.94
N ALA A 26 8.82 -2.18 -14.73
CA ALA A 26 7.72 -1.50 -15.39
C ALA A 26 7.93 -1.33 -16.90
N ALA A 27 9.14 -0.98 -17.33
CA ALA A 27 9.46 -0.80 -18.75
C ALA A 27 9.42 -2.11 -19.55
N ASN A 28 9.64 -3.25 -18.90
CA ASN A 28 9.61 -4.59 -19.49
C ASN A 28 8.40 -5.42 -19.04
N GLY A 29 7.44 -4.78 -18.39
CA GLY A 29 6.23 -5.39 -17.83
C GLY A 29 4.98 -4.62 -18.20
N LEU A 30 3.95 -4.81 -17.40
CA LEU A 30 2.67 -4.15 -17.48
C LEU A 30 2.47 -3.27 -16.24
N ARG A 31 2.09 -2.00 -16.44
CA ARG A 31 1.67 -1.07 -15.38
C ARG A 31 0.16 -0.94 -15.36
N PHE A 32 -0.41 -0.73 -14.17
CA PHE A 32 -1.82 -0.41 -14.00
C PHE A 32 -1.99 1.05 -13.59
N SER A 33 -2.77 1.83 -14.33
CA SER A 33 -3.17 3.17 -13.89
C SER A 33 -4.25 3.13 -12.80
N GLN A 34 -4.88 1.96 -12.60
CA GLN A 34 -6.02 1.75 -11.70
C GLN A 34 -5.88 0.43 -10.94
N PHE A 35 -4.87 0.33 -10.06
CA PHE A 35 -4.72 -0.81 -9.15
C PHE A 35 -5.19 -0.43 -7.75
N TYR A 36 -6.22 -1.12 -7.25
CA TYR A 36 -6.91 -0.79 -6.01
C TYR A 36 -6.51 -1.70 -4.84
N ASN A 37 -6.55 -1.10 -3.66
CA ASN A 37 -6.39 -1.75 -2.36
C ASN A 37 -7.59 -1.41 -1.45
N THR A 38 -7.51 -1.74 -0.16
CA THR A 38 -8.60 -1.51 0.81
C THR A 38 -8.33 -0.31 1.72
N ALA A 39 -7.48 0.62 1.32
CA ALA A 39 -7.08 1.83 2.05
C ALA A 39 -6.39 1.58 3.41
N LYS A 40 -6.18 0.31 3.83
CA LYS A 40 -5.59 0.00 5.14
C LYS A 40 -4.75 -1.28 5.10
N CYS A 41 -3.58 -1.24 5.75
CA CYS A 41 -2.56 -2.28 5.66
C CYS A 41 -3.06 -3.69 6.00
N HIS A 42 -3.66 -3.95 7.18
CA HIS A 42 -4.12 -5.30 7.50
C HIS A 42 -5.21 -5.80 6.56
N SER A 43 -6.21 -4.95 6.24
CA SER A 43 -7.31 -5.37 5.35
C SER A 43 -6.83 -5.62 3.92
N SER A 44 -5.86 -4.86 3.42
CA SER A 44 -5.23 -5.10 2.13
C SER A 44 -4.42 -6.38 2.09
N ARG A 45 -3.71 -6.71 3.17
CA ARG A 45 -2.99 -7.98 3.30
C ARG A 45 -3.92 -9.17 3.32
N VAL A 46 -5.06 -9.08 4.03
CA VAL A 46 -6.14 -10.07 3.95
C VAL A 46 -6.61 -10.23 2.51
N SER A 47 -6.95 -9.13 1.84
CA SER A 47 -7.49 -9.17 0.48
C SER A 47 -6.51 -9.76 -0.53
N LEU A 48 -5.22 -9.41 -0.45
CA LEU A 48 -4.18 -9.97 -1.32
C LEU A 48 -4.02 -11.48 -1.12
N LEU A 49 -3.95 -11.90 0.14
CA LEU A 49 -3.69 -13.31 0.48
C LEU A 49 -4.89 -14.21 0.20
N THR A 50 -6.12 -13.71 0.34
CA THR A 50 -7.32 -14.55 0.33
C THR A 50 -8.21 -14.40 -0.90
N GLY A 51 -7.98 -13.38 -1.72
CA GLY A 51 -8.87 -13.05 -2.82
C GLY A 51 -10.28 -12.59 -2.37
N GLN A 52 -10.44 -12.22 -1.09
CA GLN A 52 -11.70 -11.80 -0.51
C GLN A 52 -11.59 -10.40 0.09
N TYR A 53 -12.71 -9.72 0.24
CA TYR A 53 -12.76 -8.51 1.08
C TYR A 53 -12.53 -8.88 2.55
N CYS A 54 -11.86 -8.02 3.30
CA CYS A 54 -11.38 -8.32 4.65
C CYS A 54 -12.48 -8.89 5.57
N ILE A 55 -13.65 -8.24 5.63
CA ILE A 55 -14.78 -8.73 6.43
C ILE A 55 -15.31 -10.08 5.93
N ALA A 56 -15.37 -10.28 4.62
CA ALA A 56 -15.79 -11.56 4.05
C ALA A 56 -14.84 -12.70 4.43
N ALA A 57 -13.54 -12.44 4.47
CA ALA A 57 -12.51 -13.39 4.86
C ALA A 57 -12.53 -13.76 6.36
N GLY A 58 -13.28 -13.04 7.18
CA GLY A 58 -13.26 -13.18 8.64
C GLY A 58 -12.22 -12.32 9.33
N ASP A 59 -11.95 -11.12 8.75
CA ASP A 59 -11.00 -10.13 9.22
C ASP A 59 -9.57 -10.70 9.33
N VAL A 60 -8.74 -10.15 10.18
CA VAL A 60 -7.35 -10.56 10.39
C VAL A 60 -7.18 -12.01 10.87
N ALA A 61 -8.24 -12.62 11.39
CA ALA A 61 -8.26 -14.00 11.85
C ALA A 61 -8.47 -15.03 10.72
N LEU A 62 -8.83 -14.59 9.52
CA LEU A 62 -9.03 -15.41 8.31
C LEU A 62 -9.98 -16.61 8.53
N THR A 63 -11.03 -16.42 9.34
CA THR A 63 -11.92 -17.53 9.77
C THR A 63 -12.77 -18.08 8.62
N HIS A 64 -12.85 -17.38 7.48
CA HIS A 64 -13.70 -17.75 6.35
C HIS A 64 -12.92 -17.84 5.01
N ALA A 65 -11.60 -17.91 5.07
CA ALA A 65 -10.77 -17.89 3.88
C ALA A 65 -9.62 -18.87 3.94
N VAL A 66 -9.08 -19.24 2.79
CA VAL A 66 -7.75 -19.81 2.62
C VAL A 66 -6.82 -18.76 2.05
N THR A 67 -5.54 -18.92 2.27
CA THR A 67 -4.51 -18.02 1.74
C THR A 67 -3.93 -18.53 0.42
N SER A 68 -3.30 -17.64 -0.32
CA SER A 68 -2.51 -17.99 -1.51
C SER A 68 -1.37 -18.98 -1.19
N ALA A 69 -0.81 -18.91 0.02
CA ALA A 69 0.21 -19.86 0.44
C ALA A 69 -0.38 -21.27 0.63
N GLU A 70 -1.53 -21.42 1.28
CA GLU A 70 -2.21 -22.71 1.40
C GLU A 70 -2.55 -23.30 0.03
N VAL A 71 -3.14 -22.48 -0.85
CA VAL A 71 -3.55 -22.91 -2.21
C VAL A 71 -2.35 -23.35 -3.05
N LEU A 72 -1.26 -22.59 -3.04
CA LEU A 72 -0.08 -22.92 -3.85
C LEU A 72 0.76 -24.03 -3.24
N LYS A 73 0.78 -24.18 -1.92
CA LYS A 73 1.42 -25.32 -1.24
C LYS A 73 0.80 -26.63 -1.66
N GLU A 74 -0.54 -26.73 -1.70
CA GLU A 74 -1.26 -27.91 -2.18
C GLU A 74 -0.96 -28.21 -3.67
N ALA A 75 -0.65 -27.18 -4.44
CA ALA A 75 -0.20 -27.33 -5.83
C ALA A 75 1.31 -27.66 -5.98
N GLY A 76 2.01 -27.91 -4.87
CA GLY A 76 3.40 -28.34 -4.86
C GLY A 76 4.44 -27.23 -4.84
N TYR A 77 4.05 -25.99 -4.64
CA TYR A 77 4.98 -24.86 -4.51
C TYR A 77 5.66 -24.88 -3.14
N PHE A 78 6.93 -24.47 -3.10
CA PHE A 78 7.59 -24.04 -1.90
C PHE A 78 7.08 -22.63 -1.53
N THR A 79 6.53 -22.46 -0.34
CA THR A 79 5.86 -21.23 0.07
C THR A 79 6.65 -20.50 1.13
N ALA A 80 7.03 -19.26 0.86
CA ALA A 80 7.84 -18.46 1.76
C ALA A 80 7.32 -17.02 1.88
N MET A 81 7.54 -16.41 3.04
CA MET A 81 7.22 -15.02 3.28
C MET A 81 8.34 -14.35 4.07
N THR A 82 8.58 -13.06 3.77
CA THR A 82 9.42 -12.21 4.60
C THR A 82 8.75 -10.87 4.90
N GLY A 83 9.09 -10.28 6.07
CA GLY A 83 8.66 -8.95 6.49
C GLY A 83 7.39 -8.94 7.33
N LYS A 84 6.57 -7.93 7.14
CA LYS A 84 5.41 -7.60 7.97
C LYS A 84 4.22 -8.53 7.73
N TRP A 85 3.74 -9.20 8.78
CA TRP A 85 2.52 -10.01 8.76
C TRP A 85 1.26 -9.18 9.01
N HIS A 86 1.13 -8.61 10.19
CA HIS A 86 0.03 -7.74 10.63
C HIS A 86 -1.36 -8.39 10.58
N LEU A 87 -1.43 -9.69 10.72
CA LEU A 87 -2.67 -10.47 10.91
C LEU A 87 -2.57 -11.27 12.20
N ASP A 88 -3.64 -11.98 12.57
CA ASP A 88 -3.65 -12.88 13.72
C ASP A 88 -2.83 -14.13 13.44
N LYS A 89 -2.40 -14.81 14.52
CA LYS A 89 -1.53 -15.99 14.48
C LYS A 89 -0.23 -15.70 13.71
N GLU A 90 0.35 -16.72 13.09
CA GLU A 90 1.61 -16.63 12.37
C GLU A 90 1.46 -17.07 10.90
N PRO A 91 2.31 -16.60 9.98
CA PRO A 91 2.25 -17.02 8.57
C PRO A 91 2.33 -18.55 8.39
N THR A 92 3.06 -19.23 9.26
CA THR A 92 3.18 -20.69 9.24
C THR A 92 1.87 -21.42 9.53
N ASP A 93 0.92 -20.79 10.23
CA ASP A 93 -0.44 -21.31 10.45
C ASP A 93 -1.32 -21.21 9.20
N PHE A 94 -0.86 -20.46 8.20
CA PHE A 94 -1.60 -20.12 6.98
C PHE A 94 -0.85 -20.53 5.69
N GLY A 95 -0.10 -21.63 5.77
CA GLY A 95 0.46 -22.31 4.60
C GLY A 95 1.86 -21.89 4.18
N PHE A 96 2.48 -20.90 4.82
CA PHE A 96 3.89 -20.58 4.55
C PHE A 96 4.81 -21.60 5.22
N GLU A 97 5.64 -22.29 4.43
CA GLU A 97 6.64 -23.26 4.93
C GLU A 97 7.85 -22.55 5.55
N ARG A 98 8.11 -21.33 5.12
CA ARG A 98 9.16 -20.45 5.64
C ARG A 98 8.62 -19.05 5.92
N TYR A 99 9.04 -18.51 7.03
CA TYR A 99 8.73 -17.13 7.40
C TYR A 99 9.90 -16.49 8.13
N PHE A 100 10.21 -15.25 7.75
CA PHE A 100 11.04 -14.34 8.53
C PHE A 100 10.41 -12.97 8.58
N GLY A 101 10.31 -12.34 9.75
CA GLY A 101 9.80 -10.98 9.88
C GLY A 101 9.09 -10.73 11.20
N HIS A 102 8.27 -9.69 11.25
CA HIS A 102 7.54 -9.27 12.44
C HIS A 102 6.03 -9.42 12.30
N LEU A 103 5.35 -9.80 13.40
CA LEU A 103 3.90 -9.98 13.41
C LEU A 103 3.15 -8.66 13.63
N SER A 104 3.83 -7.65 14.14
CA SER A 104 3.28 -6.33 14.47
C SER A 104 2.92 -5.49 13.24
N GLY A 105 2.13 -4.43 13.45
CA GLY A 105 1.77 -3.48 12.39
C GLY A 105 2.86 -2.50 11.99
N ALA A 106 3.91 -2.34 12.80
CA ALA A 106 5.08 -1.50 12.55
C ALA A 106 6.18 -1.85 13.57
N CYS A 107 7.43 -1.74 13.17
CA CYS A 107 8.57 -1.94 14.05
C CYS A 107 9.66 -0.87 13.83
N ASN A 108 10.62 -0.81 14.72
CA ASN A 108 11.83 -0.01 14.53
C ASN A 108 12.70 -0.68 13.46
N PHE A 109 13.16 0.05 12.45
CA PHE A 109 13.91 -0.53 11.34
C PHE A 109 15.30 -1.02 11.74
N PHE A 110 15.91 -0.45 12.79
CA PHE A 110 17.26 -0.81 13.25
C PHE A 110 17.27 -1.84 14.39
N THR A 111 16.20 -1.92 15.18
CA THR A 111 16.16 -2.82 16.35
C THR A 111 15.03 -3.83 16.31
N GLY A 112 14.16 -3.76 15.30
CA GLY A 112 12.95 -4.58 15.27
C GLY A 112 12.04 -4.36 16.46
N ASP A 113 11.32 -5.40 16.82
CA ASP A 113 10.52 -5.52 18.06
C ASP A 113 10.49 -6.97 18.55
N ASN A 114 9.75 -7.22 19.64
CA ASN A 114 9.65 -8.55 20.24
C ASN A 114 8.75 -9.54 19.47
N THR A 115 8.18 -9.13 18.34
CA THR A 115 7.32 -9.97 17.52
C THR A 115 8.05 -10.62 16.34
N PHE A 116 9.36 -10.41 16.21
CA PHE A 116 10.15 -11.06 15.16
C PHE A 116 10.13 -12.59 15.32
N ARG A 117 9.97 -13.26 14.18
CA ARG A 117 9.92 -14.73 14.07
C ARG A 117 10.81 -15.23 12.94
N LEU A 118 11.28 -16.46 13.13
CA LEU A 118 11.83 -17.29 12.07
C LEU A 118 11.14 -18.65 12.12
N ASN A 119 10.31 -18.95 11.13
CA ASN A 119 9.57 -20.21 10.98
C ASN A 119 8.74 -20.59 12.23
N GLY A 120 8.03 -19.63 12.85
CA GLY A 120 7.23 -19.81 14.05
C GLY A 120 7.96 -19.59 15.36
N GLU A 121 9.29 -19.60 15.35
CA GLU A 121 10.08 -19.42 16.57
C GLU A 121 10.48 -17.95 16.77
N LYS A 122 10.58 -17.52 18.04
CA LYS A 122 11.09 -16.17 18.34
C LYS A 122 12.49 -15.98 17.80
N TRP A 123 12.68 -14.88 17.06
CA TRP A 123 13.96 -14.53 16.52
C TRP A 123 14.52 -13.28 17.22
N GLN A 124 15.76 -13.39 17.69
CA GLN A 124 16.45 -12.29 18.37
C GLN A 124 17.07 -11.37 17.31
N VAL A 125 16.59 -10.13 17.25
CA VAL A 125 17.17 -9.12 16.37
C VAL A 125 18.61 -8.80 16.81
N PRO A 126 19.61 -8.81 15.93
CA PRO A 126 20.98 -8.46 16.25
C PRO A 126 21.09 -7.01 16.77
N GLU A 127 22.00 -6.78 17.72
CA GLU A 127 22.24 -5.45 18.28
C GLU A 127 22.89 -4.47 17.29
N LYS A 128 23.57 -4.99 16.28
CA LYS A 128 24.31 -4.21 15.27
C LYS A 128 24.03 -4.72 13.87
N ASP A 129 24.26 -3.87 12.89
CA ASP A 129 24.22 -4.19 11.46
C ASP A 129 22.87 -4.77 11.00
N PHE A 130 21.80 -4.43 11.69
CA PHE A 130 20.43 -4.82 11.33
C PHE A 130 19.67 -3.63 10.74
N TYR A 131 19.01 -3.90 9.63
CA TYR A 131 18.00 -3.01 9.06
C TYR A 131 16.91 -3.86 8.41
N THR A 132 15.67 -3.69 8.85
CA THR A 132 14.55 -4.60 8.51
C THR A 132 14.44 -4.87 7.01
N THR A 133 14.45 -3.81 6.18
CA THR A 133 14.28 -3.94 4.72
C THR A 133 15.37 -4.79 4.08
N VAL A 134 16.62 -4.70 4.57
CA VAL A 134 17.75 -5.53 4.10
C VAL A 134 17.58 -6.97 4.56
N ALA A 135 17.26 -7.16 5.85
CA ALA A 135 17.06 -8.49 6.43
C ALA A 135 15.91 -9.26 5.77
N ASP A 136 14.82 -8.57 5.39
CA ASP A 136 13.71 -9.18 4.67
C ASP A 136 14.18 -9.83 3.37
N VAL A 137 15.10 -9.18 2.64
CA VAL A 137 15.61 -9.73 1.38
C VAL A 137 16.72 -10.75 1.60
N ASP A 138 17.56 -10.61 2.63
CA ASP A 138 18.54 -11.64 2.98
C ASP A 138 17.86 -12.99 3.24
N PHE A 139 16.78 -12.99 4.00
CA PHE A 139 16.00 -14.21 4.24
C PHE A 139 15.19 -14.65 3.01
N ALA A 140 14.69 -13.73 2.19
CA ALA A 140 14.03 -14.08 0.94
C ALA A 140 14.99 -14.83 0.00
N LEU A 141 16.22 -14.36 -0.16
CA LEU A 141 17.26 -15.02 -0.97
C LEU A 141 17.63 -16.41 -0.39
N LYS A 142 17.72 -16.52 0.93
CA LYS A 142 17.92 -17.81 1.60
C LYS A 142 16.78 -18.78 1.29
N PHE A 143 15.53 -18.35 1.37
CA PHE A 143 14.37 -19.20 1.09
C PHE A 143 14.26 -19.59 -0.39
N LEU A 144 14.63 -18.71 -1.31
CA LEU A 144 14.73 -19.06 -2.74
C LEU A 144 15.79 -20.15 -2.97
N LYS A 145 16.94 -20.07 -2.29
CA LYS A 145 17.96 -21.13 -2.35
C LYS A 145 17.39 -22.45 -1.82
N GLU A 146 16.70 -22.47 -0.69
CA GLU A 146 16.05 -23.66 -0.13
C GLU A 146 15.02 -24.28 -1.12
N ALA A 147 14.23 -23.44 -1.81
CA ALA A 147 13.28 -23.90 -2.82
C ALA A 147 13.97 -24.64 -3.97
N ARG A 148 15.13 -24.11 -4.44
CA ARG A 148 15.94 -24.74 -5.50
C ARG A 148 16.53 -26.07 -5.05
N GLU A 149 17.00 -26.16 -3.80
CA GLU A 149 17.57 -27.39 -3.22
C GLU A 149 16.55 -28.54 -3.20
N VAL A 150 15.27 -28.23 -3.01
CA VAL A 150 14.16 -29.21 -3.07
C VAL A 150 13.51 -29.32 -4.45
N SER A 151 14.02 -28.62 -5.44
CA SER A 151 13.52 -28.62 -6.85
C SER A 151 12.03 -28.34 -6.99
N LYS A 152 11.49 -27.43 -6.16
CA LYS A 152 10.09 -26.98 -6.22
C LYS A 152 9.97 -25.60 -6.88
N PRO A 153 8.88 -25.32 -7.61
CA PRO A 153 8.52 -23.96 -7.92
C PRO A 153 8.25 -23.20 -6.60
N PHE A 154 8.43 -21.88 -6.59
CA PHE A 154 8.27 -21.11 -5.36
C PHE A 154 7.13 -20.09 -5.45
N TYR A 155 6.52 -19.82 -4.32
CA TYR A 155 5.70 -18.65 -4.02
C TYR A 155 6.38 -17.87 -2.91
N LEU A 156 6.85 -16.66 -3.22
CA LEU A 156 7.52 -15.78 -2.26
C LEU A 156 6.72 -14.48 -2.08
N TYR A 157 6.27 -14.22 -0.87
CA TYR A 157 5.62 -12.97 -0.49
C TYR A 157 6.59 -12.09 0.31
N VAL A 158 7.19 -11.09 -0.35
CA VAL A 158 8.03 -10.09 0.32
C VAL A 158 7.15 -8.91 0.73
N ALA A 159 6.92 -8.77 2.02
CA ALA A 159 6.02 -7.79 2.63
C ALA A 159 6.82 -6.74 3.40
N PHE A 160 7.43 -5.80 2.67
CA PHE A 160 8.21 -4.72 3.28
C PHE A 160 7.38 -3.90 4.26
N ASN A 161 7.99 -3.56 5.42
CA ASN A 161 7.45 -2.56 6.34
C ASN A 161 7.71 -1.13 5.83
N ALA A 162 8.69 -0.92 4.94
CA ALA A 162 9.00 0.37 4.34
C ALA A 162 7.97 0.77 3.27
N PRO A 163 7.68 2.08 3.11
CA PRO A 163 8.18 3.21 3.90
C PRO A 163 7.29 3.63 5.09
N HIS A 164 6.54 2.72 5.72
CA HIS A 164 5.68 3.01 6.88
C HIS A 164 6.48 3.59 8.05
N ALA A 165 5.91 4.55 8.77
CA ALA A 165 6.51 5.06 10.00
C ALA A 165 6.67 3.98 11.10
N PRO A 166 7.71 4.06 11.97
CA PRO A 166 8.63 5.18 12.16
C PRO A 166 9.58 5.36 10.98
N LEU A 167 9.72 6.60 10.49
CA LEU A 167 10.62 6.84 9.38
C LEU A 167 12.07 6.77 9.86
N HIS A 168 12.79 5.80 9.31
CA HIS A 168 14.19 5.51 9.56
C HIS A 168 14.91 5.24 8.25
N ALA A 169 16.04 5.83 7.99
CA ALA A 169 16.83 5.60 6.79
C ALA A 169 18.28 5.24 7.11
N LEU A 170 18.90 4.44 6.25
CA LEU A 170 20.35 4.23 6.33
C LEU A 170 21.08 5.54 6.03
N PRO A 171 22.23 5.81 6.68
CA PRO A 171 22.95 7.09 6.55
C PRO A 171 23.28 7.49 5.11
N ASP A 172 23.73 6.53 4.30
CA ASP A 172 24.14 6.78 2.91
C ASP A 172 22.93 7.08 2.03
N ASP A 173 21.83 6.33 2.19
CA ASP A 173 20.60 6.58 1.46
C ASP A 173 20.00 7.93 1.83
N TYR A 174 20.02 8.30 3.11
CA TYR A 174 19.57 9.62 3.57
C TYR A 174 20.42 10.75 2.96
N ALA A 175 21.73 10.59 2.91
CA ALA A 175 22.64 11.60 2.36
C ALA A 175 22.36 11.91 0.88
N LYS A 176 21.93 10.91 0.10
CA LYS A 176 21.61 11.00 -1.32
C LYS A 176 20.45 11.99 -1.63
N TYR A 177 19.51 12.16 -0.69
CA TYR A 177 18.32 12.97 -0.90
C TYR A 177 18.36 14.36 -0.25
N LYS A 178 19.44 14.73 0.43
CA LYS A 178 19.60 16.08 1.01
C LYS A 178 19.48 17.15 -0.07
N GLY A 179 18.71 18.21 0.22
CA GLY A 179 18.49 19.34 -0.68
C GLY A 179 17.48 19.10 -1.82
N ARG A 180 16.95 17.89 -1.98
CA ARG A 180 16.00 17.59 -3.07
C ARG A 180 14.57 18.08 -2.81
N TYR A 181 14.21 18.38 -1.56
CA TYR A 181 12.83 18.69 -1.14
C TYR A 181 12.64 20.12 -0.63
N ASP A 182 13.63 21.00 -0.82
CA ASP A 182 13.63 22.38 -0.35
C ASP A 182 12.51 23.22 -0.99
N GLN A 183 12.09 22.86 -2.20
CA GLN A 183 11.00 23.53 -2.93
C GLN A 183 9.59 23.20 -2.38
N GLY A 184 9.48 22.17 -1.54
CA GLY A 184 8.27 21.78 -0.84
C GLY A 184 7.22 21.02 -1.65
N TRP A 185 6.14 20.66 -0.94
CA TRP A 185 5.12 19.76 -1.47
C TRP A 185 4.28 20.33 -2.62
N ASP A 186 3.99 21.64 -2.67
CA ASP A 186 3.20 22.21 -3.75
C ASP A 186 3.92 22.01 -5.10
N LYS A 187 5.16 22.50 -5.22
CA LYS A 187 5.96 22.36 -6.46
C LYS A 187 6.29 20.90 -6.80
N MET A 188 6.51 20.08 -5.76
CA MET A 188 6.78 18.66 -5.96
C MET A 188 5.57 17.95 -6.55
N ARG A 189 4.36 18.24 -6.05
CA ARG A 189 3.11 17.68 -6.60
C ARG A 189 2.92 18.06 -8.04
N ASP A 190 3.10 19.35 -8.39
CA ASP A 190 2.99 19.84 -9.77
C ASP A 190 3.96 19.11 -10.71
N ALA A 191 5.22 18.94 -10.28
CA ALA A 191 6.23 18.22 -11.05
C ALA A 191 5.87 16.75 -11.27
N ARG A 192 5.34 16.07 -10.24
CA ARG A 192 4.88 14.68 -10.33
C ARG A 192 3.71 14.53 -11.28
N ILE A 193 2.71 15.42 -11.23
CA ILE A 193 1.55 15.43 -12.13
C ILE A 193 2.01 15.63 -13.58
N ALA A 194 2.87 16.61 -13.83
CA ALA A 194 3.42 16.84 -15.16
C ALA A 194 4.14 15.59 -15.72
N LYS A 195 4.92 14.90 -14.88
CA LYS A 195 5.61 13.67 -15.26
C LYS A 195 4.66 12.50 -15.49
N LEU A 196 3.61 12.32 -14.66
CA LEU A 196 2.55 11.31 -14.85
C LEU A 196 1.84 11.48 -16.21
N LYS A 197 1.48 12.71 -16.56
CA LYS A 197 0.89 13.05 -17.87
C LYS A 197 1.86 12.77 -19.03
N LYS A 198 3.14 13.10 -18.86
CA LYS A 198 4.20 12.82 -19.85
C LYS A 198 4.42 11.32 -20.06
N LEU A 199 4.37 10.53 -19.00
CA LEU A 199 4.52 9.07 -19.03
C LEU A 199 3.28 8.34 -19.57
N GLY A 200 2.16 9.03 -19.77
CA GLY A 200 0.90 8.44 -20.21
C GLY A 200 0.19 7.60 -19.15
N VAL A 201 0.61 7.68 -17.88
CA VAL A 201 -0.07 7.02 -16.76
C VAL A 201 -1.43 7.67 -16.49
N LEU A 202 -1.52 8.96 -16.76
CA LEU A 202 -2.74 9.75 -16.63
C LEU A 202 -3.05 10.52 -17.94
N PRO A 203 -4.33 10.79 -18.22
CA PRO A 203 -4.73 11.63 -19.34
C PRO A 203 -4.07 13.02 -19.26
N LYS A 204 -3.73 13.60 -20.42
CA LYS A 204 -3.07 14.91 -20.49
C LYS A 204 -3.94 16.05 -19.96
N ASP A 205 -5.24 15.94 -20.14
CA ASP A 205 -6.28 16.90 -19.76
C ASP A 205 -6.83 16.68 -18.36
N LEU A 206 -6.34 15.67 -17.63
CA LEU A 206 -6.76 15.41 -16.26
C LEU A 206 -6.63 16.67 -15.41
N GLN A 207 -7.71 16.98 -14.68
CA GLN A 207 -7.72 18.03 -13.65
C GLN A 207 -7.32 17.40 -12.32
N GLU A 208 -6.25 17.91 -11.72
CA GLU A 208 -5.80 17.47 -10.39
C GLU A 208 -6.71 17.97 -9.27
N SER A 209 -6.72 17.25 -8.14
CA SER A 209 -7.42 17.72 -6.95
C SER A 209 -6.72 18.94 -6.36
N PRO A 210 -7.48 19.97 -5.91
CA PRO A 210 -6.91 21.16 -5.30
C PRO A 210 -6.26 20.80 -3.95
N ARG A 211 -5.38 21.72 -3.47
CA ARG A 211 -4.81 21.56 -2.15
C ARG A 211 -5.90 21.68 -1.08
N PRO A 212 -6.08 20.66 -0.20
CA PRO A 212 -7.09 20.71 0.84
C PRO A 212 -6.85 21.88 1.82
N PRO A 213 -7.92 22.50 2.36
CA PRO A 213 -7.79 23.65 3.27
C PRO A 213 -6.98 23.37 4.54
N HIS A 214 -6.92 22.13 4.99
CA HIS A 214 -6.15 21.71 6.17
C HIS A 214 -4.66 21.58 5.91
N ILE A 215 -4.19 21.66 4.66
CA ILE A 215 -2.78 21.66 4.30
C ILE A 215 -2.35 23.10 4.05
N ARG A 216 -1.42 23.61 4.87
CA ARG A 216 -0.82 24.93 4.62
C ARG A 216 -0.02 24.92 3.31
N ALA A 217 -0.06 26.03 2.58
CA ALA A 217 0.86 26.26 1.48
C ALA A 217 2.31 26.25 2.00
N TRP A 218 3.22 25.68 1.22
CA TRP A 218 4.63 25.56 1.64
C TRP A 218 5.28 26.89 2.01
N ASP A 219 4.98 27.94 1.25
CA ASP A 219 5.49 29.29 1.48
C ASP A 219 4.99 29.93 2.79
N LYS A 220 3.90 29.42 3.37
CA LYS A 220 3.34 29.86 4.65
C LYS A 220 3.91 29.13 5.86
N LEU A 221 4.77 28.15 5.66
CA LEU A 221 5.49 27.49 6.74
C LEU A 221 6.64 28.38 7.23
N VAL A 222 6.84 28.42 8.54
CA VAL A 222 8.04 29.06 9.12
C VAL A 222 9.27 28.15 8.95
N ALA A 223 10.48 28.71 9.09
CA ALA A 223 11.72 28.01 8.78
C ALA A 223 11.83 26.62 9.44
N TRP A 224 11.64 26.53 10.77
CA TRP A 224 11.75 25.24 11.46
C TRP A 224 10.73 24.18 10.99
N GLN A 225 9.54 24.62 10.55
CA GLN A 225 8.54 23.71 10.00
C GLN A 225 9.00 23.17 8.66
N ARG A 226 9.53 24.03 7.78
CA ARG A 226 10.10 23.60 6.51
C ARG A 226 11.25 22.63 6.70
N ASP A 227 12.20 22.95 7.57
CA ASP A 227 13.34 22.05 7.85
C ASP A 227 12.89 20.69 8.36
N TYR A 228 11.87 20.66 9.22
CA TYR A 228 11.30 19.44 9.75
C TYR A 228 10.61 18.61 8.67
N GLU A 229 9.82 19.23 7.81
CA GLU A 229 9.14 18.57 6.70
C GLU A 229 10.12 18.10 5.61
N ILE A 230 11.15 18.86 5.31
CA ILE A 230 12.23 18.46 4.40
C ILE A 230 12.88 17.17 4.91
N ASN A 231 13.25 17.11 6.18
CA ASN A 231 13.89 15.94 6.79
C ASN A 231 12.98 14.70 6.75
N ARG A 232 11.67 14.86 6.93
CA ARG A 232 10.71 13.76 6.77
C ARG A 232 10.72 13.19 5.36
N MET A 233 10.61 14.06 4.35
CA MET A 233 10.56 13.61 2.96
C MET A 233 11.89 13.02 2.49
N VAL A 234 13.03 13.60 2.90
CA VAL A 234 14.36 13.03 2.67
C VAL A 234 14.45 11.63 3.24
N THR A 235 13.99 11.43 4.48
CA THR A 235 14.03 10.10 5.12
C THR A 235 13.14 9.10 4.39
N LEU A 236 11.94 9.51 4.04
CA LEU A 236 10.98 8.65 3.35
C LEU A 236 11.47 8.26 1.95
N ALA A 237 12.04 9.21 1.20
CA ALA A 237 12.62 8.94 -0.12
C ALA A 237 13.79 7.95 -0.03
N ALA A 238 14.64 8.09 0.97
CA ALA A 238 15.74 7.16 1.24
C ALA A 238 15.24 5.74 1.57
N MET A 239 14.12 5.63 2.30
CA MET A 239 13.51 4.32 2.58
C MET A 239 12.94 3.66 1.33
N ILE A 240 12.32 4.43 0.43
CA ILE A 240 11.79 3.90 -0.85
C ILE A 240 12.93 3.48 -1.79
N ASP A 241 13.98 4.29 -1.88
CA ASP A 241 15.20 3.95 -2.64
C ASP A 241 15.82 2.64 -2.11
N ARG A 242 15.92 2.47 -0.79
CA ARG A 242 16.40 1.21 -0.20
C ARG A 242 15.54 0.02 -0.61
N VAL A 243 14.21 0.15 -0.63
CA VAL A 243 13.32 -0.91 -1.13
C VAL A 243 13.64 -1.25 -2.58
N ASP A 244 13.86 -0.27 -3.44
CA ASP A 244 14.22 -0.50 -4.84
C ASP A 244 15.56 -1.23 -4.99
N GLN A 245 16.58 -0.85 -4.21
CA GLN A 245 17.87 -1.53 -4.18
C GLN A 245 17.70 -3.01 -3.76
N GLU A 246 16.89 -3.28 -2.75
CA GLU A 246 16.64 -4.64 -2.26
C GLU A 246 15.84 -5.47 -3.27
N ILE A 247 14.87 -4.87 -3.97
CA ILE A 247 14.19 -5.51 -5.12
C ILE A 247 15.22 -5.85 -6.21
N GLY A 248 16.19 -4.97 -6.45
CA GLY A 248 17.29 -5.22 -7.39
C GLY A 248 18.06 -6.49 -7.04
N ARG A 249 18.38 -6.71 -5.77
CA ARG A 249 19.05 -7.93 -5.30
C ARG A 249 18.26 -9.20 -5.60
N LEU A 250 16.94 -9.18 -5.39
CA LEU A 250 16.04 -10.30 -5.73
C LEU A 250 16.01 -10.56 -7.24
N VAL A 251 15.84 -9.50 -8.04
CA VAL A 251 15.79 -9.61 -9.51
C VAL A 251 17.14 -10.15 -10.06
N ASP A 252 18.24 -9.73 -9.50
CA ASP A 252 19.58 -10.19 -9.90
C ASP A 252 19.80 -11.66 -9.52
N ASP A 253 19.30 -12.12 -8.37
CA ASP A 253 19.35 -13.52 -7.98
C ASP A 253 18.52 -14.40 -8.94
N LEU A 254 17.29 -13.99 -9.25
CA LEU A 254 16.45 -14.69 -10.21
C LEU A 254 17.09 -14.75 -11.61
N ARG A 255 17.72 -13.66 -12.05
CA ARG A 255 18.43 -13.59 -13.33
C ARG A 255 19.64 -14.53 -13.37
N LYS A 256 20.46 -14.54 -12.33
CA LYS A 256 21.64 -15.41 -12.20
C LYS A 256 21.29 -16.89 -12.23
N ASN A 257 20.10 -17.24 -11.75
CA ASN A 257 19.60 -18.63 -11.74
C ASN A 257 18.71 -18.96 -12.94
N ASN A 258 18.60 -18.08 -13.95
CA ASN A 258 17.76 -18.25 -15.15
C ASN A 258 16.27 -18.43 -14.83
N GLU A 259 15.77 -17.86 -13.75
CA GLU A 259 14.39 -17.98 -13.29
C GLU A 259 13.54 -16.73 -13.60
N LEU A 260 14.18 -15.55 -13.82
CA LEU A 260 13.50 -14.28 -13.99
C LEU A 260 12.43 -14.29 -15.08
N ASP A 261 12.76 -14.89 -16.23
CA ASP A 261 11.84 -14.90 -17.39
C ASP A 261 10.56 -15.70 -17.11
N ASN A 262 10.64 -16.72 -16.24
CA ASN A 262 9.51 -17.57 -15.87
C ASN A 262 8.95 -17.26 -14.47
N THR A 263 9.27 -16.11 -13.92
CA THR A 263 8.75 -15.64 -12.63
C THR A 263 7.79 -14.49 -12.84
N ILE A 264 6.57 -14.61 -12.28
CA ILE A 264 5.63 -13.50 -12.18
C ILE A 264 6.06 -12.65 -10.99
N ILE A 265 6.46 -11.41 -11.24
CA ILE A 265 6.75 -10.41 -10.20
C ILE A 265 5.60 -9.43 -10.17
N LEU A 266 4.88 -9.35 -9.05
CA LEU A 266 3.85 -8.37 -8.78
C LEU A 266 4.34 -7.38 -7.74
N PHE A 267 4.42 -6.09 -8.09
CA PHE A 267 4.69 -5.00 -7.15
C PHE A 267 3.42 -4.19 -6.89
N VAL A 268 3.05 -4.02 -5.62
CA VAL A 268 1.86 -3.27 -5.16
C VAL A 268 2.12 -2.61 -3.81
N SER A 269 1.30 -1.61 -3.46
CA SER A 269 1.20 -1.04 -2.11
C SER A 269 -0.09 -1.48 -1.42
N ASP A 270 -0.08 -1.51 -0.09
CA ASP A 270 -1.24 -1.90 0.69
C ASP A 270 -2.26 -0.76 0.92
N ASN A 271 -1.85 0.49 0.78
CA ASN A 271 -2.71 1.68 0.77
C ASN A 271 -1.95 2.87 0.20
N GLY A 272 -2.66 3.96 -0.04
CA GLY A 272 -2.04 5.23 -0.41
C GLY A 272 -1.19 5.81 0.71
N ALA A 273 -0.48 6.90 0.43
CA ALA A 273 0.41 7.57 1.37
C ALA A 273 -0.27 7.87 2.71
N CYS A 274 0.47 7.70 3.79
CA CYS A 274 -0.01 7.91 5.15
C CYS A 274 0.06 9.41 5.53
N PRO A 275 -1.05 10.02 6.01
CA PRO A 275 -1.07 11.42 6.41
C PRO A 275 -0.78 11.62 7.91
N PHE A 276 -0.66 10.54 8.69
CA PHE A 276 -0.73 10.62 10.15
C PHE A 276 0.58 11.09 10.76
N ASP A 277 0.54 12.32 11.29
CA ASP A 277 1.61 12.82 12.12
C ASP A 277 1.47 12.30 13.55
N ARG A 278 2.46 11.60 13.99
CA ARG A 278 2.56 11.18 15.39
C ARG A 278 3.09 12.35 16.21
N LYS A 279 2.20 12.92 17.04
CA LYS A 279 2.47 14.05 17.94
C LYS A 279 3.71 13.79 18.80
N ASN A 280 4.87 14.25 18.40
CA ASN A 280 6.08 14.58 19.18
C ASN A 280 7.22 14.83 18.20
N PRO A 281 7.27 16.01 17.56
CA PRO A 281 8.41 16.34 16.71
C PRO A 281 9.66 16.44 17.59
N LEU A 282 10.59 15.53 17.37
CA LEU A 282 11.96 15.64 17.84
C LEU A 282 12.71 16.46 16.78
N LEU A 283 12.75 17.78 16.96
CA LEU A 283 13.33 18.70 15.97
C LEU A 283 14.80 18.41 15.68
N ASP A 284 15.53 17.85 16.66
CA ASP A 284 16.94 17.48 16.52
C ASP A 284 17.14 16.00 16.15
N ALA A 285 16.06 15.33 15.70
CA ALA A 285 16.14 13.91 15.37
C ALA A 285 17.03 13.68 14.13
N LYS A 286 17.92 12.73 14.26
CA LYS A 286 18.64 12.16 13.10
C LYS A 286 17.99 10.82 12.78
N PRO A 287 17.21 10.72 11.71
CA PRO A 287 16.42 9.52 11.40
C PRO A 287 17.28 8.34 10.89
N THR A 288 18.58 8.41 11.09
CA THR A 288 19.58 7.43 10.64
C THR A 288 20.08 6.53 11.78
N ASN A 289 19.30 6.41 12.86
CA ASN A 289 19.61 5.53 13.98
C ASN A 289 18.33 5.08 14.71
N ALA A 290 18.46 4.09 15.58
CA ALA A 290 17.35 3.49 16.33
C ALA A 290 16.63 4.42 17.32
N GLN A 291 17.30 5.48 17.79
CA GLN A 291 16.81 6.33 18.88
C GLN A 291 15.91 7.46 18.41
N THR A 292 15.93 7.74 17.11
CA THR A 292 15.21 8.87 16.52
C THR A 292 14.42 8.44 15.30
N SER A 293 13.20 8.94 15.19
CA SER A 293 12.32 8.66 14.06
C SER A 293 11.39 9.83 13.79
N PHE A 294 10.88 9.87 12.56
CA PHE A 294 9.76 10.76 12.21
C PHE A 294 8.46 9.97 12.04
N GLY A 295 7.33 10.66 12.21
CA GLY A 295 6.04 10.23 11.68
C GLY A 295 5.86 10.70 10.24
N ASP A 296 4.72 10.33 9.64
CA ASP A 296 4.33 10.80 8.32
C ASP A 296 3.91 12.28 8.33
N SER A 297 3.65 12.82 7.15
CA SER A 297 3.22 14.21 6.96
C SER A 297 2.00 14.27 6.05
N THR A 298 0.98 15.02 6.46
CA THR A 298 -0.22 15.24 5.64
C THR A 298 0.09 15.99 4.35
N GLY A 299 0.97 17.00 4.41
CA GLY A 299 1.37 17.77 3.23
C GLY A 299 2.11 16.89 2.21
N TRP A 300 3.07 16.11 2.68
CA TRP A 300 3.75 15.16 1.81
C TRP A 300 2.86 14.02 1.34
N ALA A 301 1.94 13.51 2.16
CA ALA A 301 0.98 12.49 1.72
C ALA A 301 0.11 12.98 0.56
N TRP A 302 -0.34 14.24 0.58
CA TRP A 302 -1.04 14.85 -0.54
C TRP A 302 -0.17 14.94 -1.81
N ALA A 303 1.09 15.36 -1.69
CA ALA A 303 2.01 15.38 -2.84
C ALA A 303 2.31 13.98 -3.37
N ARG A 304 2.45 12.99 -2.48
CA ARG A 304 2.75 11.60 -2.80
C ARG A 304 1.59 10.87 -3.48
N ASN A 305 0.36 11.26 -3.17
CA ASN A 305 -0.85 10.72 -3.83
C ASN A 305 -1.27 11.50 -5.07
N ALA A 306 -0.40 12.39 -5.59
CA ALA A 306 -0.72 13.14 -6.80
C ALA A 306 -1.20 12.23 -7.95
N PRO A 307 -2.28 12.59 -8.66
CA PRO A 307 -3.07 13.84 -8.61
C PRO A 307 -4.27 13.79 -7.67
N PHE A 308 -4.46 12.71 -6.94
CA PHE A 308 -5.66 12.36 -6.20
C PHE A 308 -5.82 13.16 -4.91
N GLN A 309 -7.05 13.19 -4.39
CA GLN A 309 -7.36 13.70 -3.08
C GLN A 309 -7.30 12.60 -2.02
N PHE A 310 -7.14 13.00 -0.75
CA PHE A 310 -7.10 12.14 0.42
C PHE A 310 -5.94 11.11 0.44
N TYR A 311 -6.05 10.14 1.35
CA TYR A 311 -4.93 9.38 1.88
C TYR A 311 -5.38 8.01 2.41
N LYS A 312 -4.44 7.23 2.89
CA LYS A 312 -4.66 6.03 3.72
C LYS A 312 -5.90 6.15 4.62
N GLN A 313 -6.68 5.08 4.72
CA GLN A 313 -7.94 4.90 5.43
C GLN A 313 -9.16 5.53 4.77
N ASN A 314 -9.05 6.24 3.65
CA ASN A 314 -10.19 6.76 2.91
C ASN A 314 -10.44 5.99 1.62
N GLN A 315 -11.69 5.94 1.17
CA GLN A 315 -12.06 5.25 -0.07
C GLN A 315 -12.00 6.15 -1.32
N PHE A 316 -11.47 7.36 -1.20
CA PHE A 316 -11.08 8.20 -2.34
C PHE A 316 -9.83 7.65 -3.03
N GLU A 317 -9.61 8.04 -4.28
CA GLU A 317 -8.51 7.52 -5.09
C GLU A 317 -7.14 7.62 -4.42
N GLY A 318 -6.86 8.71 -3.68
CA GLY A 318 -5.60 8.85 -2.95
C GLY A 318 -5.40 7.85 -1.80
N GLY A 319 -6.49 7.24 -1.31
CA GLY A 319 -6.41 6.21 -0.29
C GLY A 319 -6.26 4.79 -0.85
N ILE A 320 -6.84 4.52 -2.03
CA ILE A 320 -7.00 3.17 -2.56
C ILE A 320 -6.29 2.90 -3.88
N SER A 321 -5.97 3.91 -4.67
CA SER A 321 -5.26 3.75 -5.96
C SER A 321 -3.76 3.91 -5.75
N THR A 322 -3.00 2.86 -6.04
CA THR A 322 -1.55 2.81 -5.84
C THR A 322 -0.86 2.17 -7.04
N PRO A 323 0.47 2.30 -7.17
CA PRO A 323 1.20 1.62 -8.23
C PRO A 323 0.93 0.12 -8.25
N GLY A 324 0.68 -0.42 -9.44
CA GLY A 324 0.61 -1.84 -9.70
C GLY A 324 1.46 -2.20 -10.93
N ILE A 325 2.47 -3.06 -10.74
CA ILE A 325 3.39 -3.48 -11.80
C ILE A 325 3.40 -5.01 -11.84
N ILE A 326 3.21 -5.59 -13.03
CA ILE A 326 3.44 -7.01 -13.27
C ILE A 326 4.57 -7.15 -14.29
N HIS A 327 5.61 -7.89 -13.91
CA HIS A 327 6.70 -8.27 -14.80
C HIS A 327 6.72 -9.78 -14.94
N TRP A 328 6.66 -10.27 -16.18
CA TRP A 328 6.73 -11.69 -16.50
C TRP A 328 7.09 -11.91 -17.99
N PRO A 329 8.37 -11.86 -18.36
CA PRO A 329 8.80 -11.90 -19.78
C PRO A 329 8.24 -13.06 -20.57
N LYS A 330 8.20 -14.28 -20.00
CA LYS A 330 7.74 -15.48 -20.69
C LYS A 330 6.22 -15.55 -20.87
N GLY A 331 5.45 -14.90 -20.01
CA GLY A 331 3.99 -15.09 -19.96
C GLY A 331 3.15 -13.90 -20.40
N LEU A 332 3.65 -12.66 -20.28
CA LEU A 332 2.93 -11.48 -20.73
C LEU A 332 2.78 -11.46 -22.26
N LYS A 333 1.58 -11.17 -22.73
CA LYS A 333 1.27 -10.97 -24.17
C LYS A 333 1.07 -9.49 -24.51
N THR A 334 1.04 -8.63 -23.50
CA THR A 334 1.04 -7.18 -23.64
C THR A 334 2.39 -6.69 -24.16
N LYS A 335 2.42 -5.49 -24.75
CA LYS A 335 3.70 -4.88 -25.14
C LYS A 335 4.51 -4.51 -23.89
N PRO A 336 5.85 -4.65 -23.94
CA PRO A 336 6.70 -4.18 -22.85
C PRO A 336 6.41 -2.70 -22.53
N GLY A 337 6.23 -2.39 -21.25
CA GLY A 337 5.94 -1.02 -20.80
C GLY A 337 4.52 -0.53 -21.01
N GLU A 338 3.61 -1.39 -21.46
CA GLU A 338 2.19 -1.07 -21.63
C GLU A 338 1.56 -0.62 -20.31
N ILE A 339 0.55 0.24 -20.41
CA ILE A 339 -0.25 0.73 -19.28
C ILE A 339 -1.68 0.27 -19.48
N SER A 340 -2.20 -0.52 -18.55
CA SER A 340 -3.61 -0.90 -18.51
C SER A 340 -4.39 0.10 -17.66
N ASP A 341 -5.50 0.58 -18.20
CA ASP A 341 -6.50 1.39 -17.48
C ASP A 341 -7.64 0.54 -16.90
N THR A 342 -7.62 -0.76 -17.16
CA THR A 342 -8.61 -1.70 -16.59
C THR A 342 -8.46 -1.80 -15.07
N PRO A 343 -9.54 -1.57 -14.30
CA PRO A 343 -9.49 -1.65 -12.85
C PRO A 343 -9.13 -3.05 -12.35
N ALA A 344 -8.04 -3.15 -11.59
CA ALA A 344 -7.63 -4.33 -10.85
C ALA A 344 -7.66 -4.04 -9.33
N HIS A 345 -7.77 -5.07 -8.51
CA HIS A 345 -7.82 -4.94 -7.06
C HIS A 345 -7.00 -6.05 -6.39
N LEU A 346 -6.54 -5.85 -5.16
CA LEU A 346 -5.78 -6.85 -4.40
C LEU A 346 -6.52 -8.20 -4.26
N ILE A 347 -7.88 -8.20 -4.26
CA ILE A 347 -8.65 -9.45 -4.25
C ILE A 347 -8.42 -10.31 -5.49
N ASP A 348 -7.92 -9.75 -6.59
CA ASP A 348 -7.68 -10.45 -7.85
C ASP A 348 -6.36 -11.24 -7.83
N VAL A 349 -5.52 -11.03 -6.81
CA VAL A 349 -4.18 -11.63 -6.74
C VAL A 349 -4.27 -13.14 -6.54
N LEU A 350 -4.99 -13.63 -5.53
CA LEU A 350 -5.13 -15.07 -5.31
C LEU A 350 -5.71 -15.81 -6.53
N PRO A 351 -6.86 -15.41 -7.13
CA PRO A 351 -7.37 -16.13 -8.29
C PRO A 351 -6.43 -16.07 -9.51
N THR A 352 -5.65 -14.99 -9.66
CA THR A 352 -4.61 -14.89 -10.70
C THR A 352 -3.47 -15.87 -10.46
N LEU A 353 -2.97 -15.94 -9.24
CA LEU A 353 -1.89 -16.87 -8.86
C LEU A 353 -2.35 -18.33 -8.98
N ALA A 354 -3.56 -18.64 -8.53
CA ALA A 354 -4.13 -19.98 -8.64
C ALA A 354 -4.29 -20.41 -10.12
N ASP A 355 -4.77 -19.52 -10.97
CA ASP A 355 -4.96 -19.77 -12.39
C ASP A 355 -3.63 -20.06 -13.11
N PHE A 356 -2.60 -19.23 -12.93
CA PHE A 356 -1.28 -19.46 -13.52
C PHE A 356 -0.51 -20.59 -12.84
N GLY A 357 -0.68 -20.76 -11.54
CA GLY A 357 -0.09 -21.85 -10.76
C GLY A 357 -0.76 -23.20 -10.95
N LYS A 358 -1.87 -23.25 -11.73
CA LYS A 358 -2.72 -24.45 -11.91
C LYS A 358 -3.16 -25.04 -10.58
N ALA A 359 -3.41 -24.18 -9.59
CA ALA A 359 -3.83 -24.54 -8.25
C ALA A 359 -5.35 -24.42 -8.12
N MET A 360 -5.96 -25.37 -7.40
CA MET A 360 -7.39 -25.34 -7.13
C MET A 360 -7.64 -24.59 -5.82
N ILE A 361 -8.49 -23.55 -5.86
CA ILE A 361 -8.96 -22.88 -4.65
C ILE A 361 -10.01 -23.78 -4.01
N PRO A 362 -9.83 -24.29 -2.78
CA PRO A 362 -10.77 -25.18 -2.15
C PRO A 362 -12.06 -24.47 -1.76
N THR A 363 -13.17 -25.19 -1.79
CA THR A 363 -14.49 -24.73 -1.33
C THR A 363 -14.81 -25.17 0.09
N GLU A 364 -14.01 -26.08 0.65
CA GLU A 364 -14.15 -26.62 2.00
C GLU A 364 -12.80 -26.60 2.72
N HIS A 365 -12.83 -26.52 4.05
CA HIS A 365 -11.65 -26.57 4.91
C HIS A 365 -11.99 -27.26 6.24
N PRO A 366 -11.13 -28.14 6.81
CA PRO A 366 -11.45 -28.90 8.01
C PRO A 366 -11.80 -28.06 9.25
N SER A 367 -11.23 -26.85 9.37
CA SER A 367 -11.39 -26.00 10.57
C SER A 367 -11.98 -24.62 10.30
N ARG A 368 -12.31 -24.29 9.04
CA ARG A 368 -12.84 -22.98 8.66
C ARG A 368 -14.07 -23.14 7.76
N LYS A 369 -15.09 -22.31 7.98
CA LYS A 369 -16.24 -22.24 7.08
C LYS A 369 -15.93 -21.27 5.96
N LEU A 370 -15.45 -21.79 4.84
CA LEU A 370 -15.01 -20.96 3.72
C LEU A 370 -16.17 -20.19 3.07
N ARG A 371 -15.86 -19.00 2.60
CA ARG A 371 -16.70 -18.18 1.72
C ARG A 371 -16.06 -18.09 0.33
N PRO A 372 -16.87 -17.86 -0.72
CA PRO A 372 -16.33 -17.71 -2.07
C PRO A 372 -15.32 -16.58 -2.20
N VAL A 373 -14.34 -16.76 -3.08
CA VAL A 373 -13.42 -15.70 -3.49
C VAL A 373 -14.20 -14.59 -4.20
N SER A 374 -13.90 -13.34 -3.87
CA SER A 374 -14.56 -12.16 -4.45
C SER A 374 -13.84 -11.63 -5.69
N GLY A 375 -12.54 -11.92 -5.80
CA GLY A 375 -11.70 -11.50 -6.92
C GLY A 375 -11.87 -12.36 -8.16
N ILE A 376 -11.28 -11.90 -9.26
CA ILE A 376 -11.24 -12.60 -10.56
C ILE A 376 -9.80 -12.68 -11.06
N SER A 377 -9.51 -13.68 -11.90
CA SER A 377 -8.18 -13.78 -12.49
C SER A 377 -7.89 -12.62 -13.46
N LEU A 378 -6.74 -12.01 -13.33
CA LEU A 378 -6.22 -10.98 -14.24
C LEU A 378 -5.62 -11.61 -15.53
N ARG A 379 -5.68 -12.92 -15.71
CA ARG A 379 -5.17 -13.61 -16.91
C ARG A 379 -5.58 -12.93 -18.22
N PRO A 380 -6.85 -12.51 -18.43
CA PRO A 380 -7.20 -11.86 -19.69
C PRO A 380 -6.36 -10.61 -19.97
N ILE A 381 -6.13 -9.74 -18.96
CA ILE A 381 -5.29 -8.54 -19.14
C ILE A 381 -3.87 -8.96 -19.51
N LEU A 382 -3.29 -9.94 -18.79
CA LEU A 382 -1.91 -10.40 -19.03
C LEU A 382 -1.75 -11.07 -20.40
N GLU A 383 -2.83 -11.60 -20.96
CA GLU A 383 -2.91 -12.15 -22.32
C GLU A 383 -3.33 -11.11 -23.39
N ALA A 384 -3.34 -9.83 -23.06
CA ALA A 384 -3.80 -8.73 -23.93
C ALA A 384 -5.25 -8.89 -24.42
N LYS A 385 -6.13 -9.39 -23.55
CA LYS A 385 -7.57 -9.58 -23.80
C LYS A 385 -8.39 -8.71 -22.84
N PRO A 386 -9.61 -8.33 -23.22
CA PRO A 386 -10.50 -7.60 -22.30
C PRO A 386 -10.83 -8.41 -21.04
N LEU A 387 -10.79 -7.75 -19.89
CA LEU A 387 -11.28 -8.29 -18.62
C LEU A 387 -12.73 -7.85 -18.40
N VAL A 388 -13.62 -8.79 -18.18
CA VAL A 388 -15.03 -8.52 -17.84
C VAL A 388 -15.23 -8.78 -16.36
N ARG A 389 -15.43 -7.69 -15.59
CA ARG A 389 -15.81 -7.75 -14.17
C ARG A 389 -17.34 -7.61 -14.07
N LYS A 390 -18.02 -8.68 -13.66
CA LYS A 390 -19.48 -8.69 -13.50
C LYS A 390 -19.95 -7.94 -12.25
N GLU A 391 -19.24 -8.15 -11.15
CA GLU A 391 -19.57 -7.52 -9.87
C GLU A 391 -18.75 -6.25 -9.64
N PRO A 392 -19.33 -5.20 -9.07
CA PRO A 392 -18.59 -4.00 -8.67
C PRO A 392 -17.46 -4.31 -7.68
N ILE A 393 -16.48 -3.40 -7.60
CA ILE A 393 -15.46 -3.45 -6.56
C ILE A 393 -16.05 -2.78 -5.31
N TYR A 394 -16.16 -3.55 -4.23
CA TYR A 394 -16.61 -3.06 -2.94
C TYR A 394 -15.44 -2.42 -2.18
N LEU A 395 -15.68 -1.26 -1.60
CA LEU A 395 -14.65 -0.46 -0.92
C LEU A 395 -15.10 -0.18 0.52
N GLN A 396 -14.27 -0.56 1.50
CA GLN A 396 -14.62 -0.34 2.90
C GLN A 396 -13.39 -0.41 3.81
N PHE A 397 -13.28 0.57 4.68
CA PHE A 397 -12.47 0.50 5.89
C PHE A 397 -13.12 1.34 7.01
N ALA A 398 -13.30 0.75 8.19
CA ALA A 398 -13.99 1.37 9.32
C ALA A 398 -15.37 1.95 8.91
N LYS A 399 -15.55 3.26 8.91
CA LYS A 399 -16.76 3.95 8.47
C LYS A 399 -16.60 4.64 7.12
N ASP A 400 -15.47 4.47 6.45
CA ASP A 400 -15.27 4.94 5.07
C ASP A 400 -15.78 3.86 4.12
N TYR A 401 -16.72 4.21 3.26
CA TYR A 401 -17.43 3.29 2.38
C TYR A 401 -17.32 3.72 0.93
N GLY A 402 -17.47 2.77 0.04
CA GLY A 402 -17.54 3.06 -1.38
C GLY A 402 -17.91 1.83 -2.21
N LEU A 403 -18.18 2.08 -3.49
CA LEU A 403 -18.43 1.08 -4.51
C LEU A 403 -17.93 1.62 -5.84
N ARG A 404 -17.20 0.81 -6.59
CA ARG A 404 -16.85 1.15 -7.97
C ARG A 404 -17.57 0.20 -8.93
N ASN A 405 -18.37 0.75 -9.84
CA ASN A 405 -19.08 0.02 -10.88
C ASN A 405 -18.77 0.64 -12.26
N GLY A 406 -17.91 0.00 -13.03
CA GLY A 406 -17.39 0.55 -14.28
C GLY A 406 -16.68 1.88 -14.03
N ASP A 407 -17.13 2.94 -14.72
CA ASP A 407 -16.58 4.29 -14.58
C ASP A 407 -17.15 5.06 -13.39
N TRP A 408 -18.19 4.56 -12.75
CA TRP A 408 -18.86 5.26 -11.64
C TRP A 408 -18.34 4.79 -10.30
N LYS A 409 -18.15 5.75 -9.40
CA LYS A 409 -17.70 5.52 -8.05
C LYS A 409 -18.55 6.25 -7.03
N LEU A 410 -19.04 5.47 -6.07
CA LEU A 410 -19.77 5.92 -4.88
C LEU A 410 -18.79 6.00 -3.72
N VAL A 411 -18.80 7.06 -2.94
CA VAL A 411 -17.95 7.23 -1.75
C VAL A 411 -18.72 7.85 -0.61
N SER A 412 -18.48 7.40 0.62
CA SER A 412 -18.96 8.04 1.85
C SER A 412 -17.77 8.23 2.80
N PHE A 413 -17.40 9.48 3.04
CA PHE A 413 -16.34 9.83 3.97
C PHE A 413 -16.80 9.68 5.42
N LYS A 414 -16.21 8.75 6.16
CA LYS A 414 -16.52 8.49 7.58
C LYS A 414 -18.01 8.29 7.89
N GLY A 415 -18.78 7.68 6.97
CA GLY A 415 -20.21 7.44 7.11
C GLY A 415 -21.06 8.70 6.95
N GLN A 416 -20.55 9.72 6.28
CA GLN A 416 -21.31 10.90 5.87
C GLN A 416 -22.12 10.63 4.59
N GLN A 417 -22.85 11.61 4.12
CA GLN A 417 -23.62 11.52 2.88
C GLN A 417 -22.79 10.96 1.73
N TRP A 418 -23.45 10.23 0.86
CA TRP A 418 -22.82 9.66 -0.32
C TRP A 418 -22.47 10.75 -1.34
N GLU A 419 -21.31 10.59 -1.92
CA GLU A 419 -20.79 11.36 -3.06
C GLU A 419 -20.68 10.42 -4.26
N LEU A 420 -20.94 10.92 -5.47
CA LEU A 420 -20.92 10.15 -6.72
C LEU A 420 -19.99 10.79 -7.73
N TYR A 421 -19.08 9.99 -8.30
CA TYR A 421 -18.08 10.45 -9.25
C TYR A 421 -18.09 9.61 -10.54
N ASN A 422 -17.80 10.26 -11.69
CA ASN A 422 -17.53 9.58 -12.94
C ASN A 422 -16.02 9.60 -13.21
N LEU A 423 -15.34 8.49 -12.95
CA LEU A 423 -13.88 8.40 -13.02
C LEU A 423 -13.33 8.42 -14.47
N ALA A 424 -14.15 8.18 -15.49
CA ALA A 424 -13.73 8.34 -16.86
C ALA A 424 -13.44 9.80 -17.22
N ASN A 425 -14.19 10.75 -16.62
CA ASN A 425 -14.08 12.18 -16.87
C ASN A 425 -13.42 12.96 -15.73
N ASP A 426 -13.46 12.41 -14.51
CA ASP A 426 -12.96 13.04 -13.29
C ASP A 426 -12.26 12.01 -12.40
N ARG A 427 -11.06 11.63 -12.82
CA ARG A 427 -10.24 10.63 -12.11
C ARG A 427 -9.73 11.13 -10.74
N ALA A 428 -9.77 12.43 -10.49
CA ALA A 428 -9.34 13.06 -9.25
C ALA A 428 -10.48 13.36 -8.27
N GLU A 429 -11.73 13.00 -8.64
CA GLU A 429 -12.92 13.11 -7.78
C GLU A 429 -13.21 14.56 -7.33
N ASN A 430 -13.16 15.50 -8.29
CA ASN A 430 -13.32 16.93 -8.02
C ASN A 430 -14.79 17.39 -8.03
N VAL A 431 -15.66 16.69 -8.79
CA VAL A 431 -17.03 17.10 -9.03
C VAL A 431 -18.00 16.03 -8.54
N ASP A 432 -18.60 16.28 -7.40
CA ASP A 432 -19.68 15.42 -6.87
C ASP A 432 -20.94 15.55 -7.77
N LEU A 433 -21.42 14.43 -8.28
CA LEU A 433 -22.57 14.31 -9.17
C LEU A 433 -23.81 13.76 -8.45
N ALA A 434 -23.79 13.60 -7.12
CA ALA A 434 -24.89 12.99 -6.34
C ALA A 434 -26.24 13.68 -6.61
N ASP A 435 -26.26 15.01 -6.61
CA ASP A 435 -27.47 15.81 -6.87
C ASP A 435 -27.89 15.82 -8.35
N LYS A 436 -26.96 15.59 -9.27
CA LYS A 436 -27.23 15.60 -10.72
C LYS A 436 -27.67 14.24 -11.26
N GLU A 437 -27.28 13.16 -10.58
CA GLU A 437 -27.51 11.76 -10.96
C GLU A 437 -28.22 10.97 -9.83
N PRO A 438 -29.38 11.43 -9.29
CA PRO A 438 -29.98 10.85 -8.09
C PRO A 438 -30.41 9.40 -8.29
N GLU A 439 -30.91 9.02 -9.46
CA GLU A 439 -31.30 7.62 -9.76
C GLU A 439 -30.10 6.68 -9.76
N ARG A 440 -28.98 7.13 -10.35
CA ARG A 440 -27.72 6.37 -10.34
C ARG A 440 -27.14 6.24 -8.93
N LEU A 441 -27.17 7.34 -8.18
CA LEU A 441 -26.75 7.34 -6.78
C LEU A 441 -27.54 6.28 -6.00
N GLN A 442 -28.87 6.29 -6.10
CA GLN A 442 -29.73 5.34 -5.42
C GLN A 442 -29.41 3.90 -5.82
N ALA A 443 -29.33 3.61 -7.12
CA ALA A 443 -29.01 2.28 -7.61
C ALA A 443 -27.64 1.77 -7.11
N MET A 444 -26.64 2.62 -7.05
CA MET A 444 -25.32 2.25 -6.53
C MET A 444 -25.33 2.05 -5.00
N VAL A 445 -26.10 2.83 -4.25
CA VAL A 445 -26.27 2.65 -2.80
C VAL A 445 -27.00 1.32 -2.52
N GLU A 446 -28.03 0.98 -3.28
CA GLU A 446 -28.73 -0.29 -3.17
C GLU A 446 -27.79 -1.47 -3.47
N LYS A 447 -26.97 -1.38 -4.54
CA LYS A 447 -25.97 -2.42 -4.85
C LYS A 447 -24.91 -2.54 -3.76
N TRP A 448 -24.45 -1.44 -3.18
CA TRP A 448 -23.54 -1.45 -2.04
C TRP A 448 -24.15 -2.17 -0.82
N ARG A 449 -25.43 -1.92 -0.51
CA ARG A 449 -26.15 -2.61 0.57
C ARG A 449 -26.33 -4.09 0.28
N GLU A 450 -26.74 -4.43 -0.94
CA GLU A 450 -26.84 -5.83 -1.39
C GLU A 450 -25.53 -6.58 -1.18
N MET A 451 -24.40 -6.02 -1.66
CA MET A 451 -23.08 -6.64 -1.48
C MET A 451 -22.67 -6.70 -0.01
N SER A 452 -23.02 -5.72 0.79
CA SER A 452 -22.78 -5.76 2.24
C SER A 452 -23.45 -6.96 2.89
N GLN A 453 -24.66 -7.31 2.45
CA GLN A 453 -25.42 -8.44 2.96
C GLN A 453 -24.97 -9.76 2.35
N THR A 454 -24.79 -9.84 1.04
CA THR A 454 -24.58 -11.11 0.32
C THR A 454 -23.11 -11.53 0.29
N VAL A 455 -22.20 -10.60 0.02
CA VAL A 455 -20.76 -10.88 -0.12
C VAL A 455 -20.05 -10.79 1.22
N LEU A 456 -20.27 -9.69 1.97
CA LEU A 456 -19.63 -9.49 3.26
C LEU A 456 -20.35 -10.19 4.41
N GLN A 457 -21.63 -10.54 4.20
CA GLN A 457 -22.51 -11.12 5.22
C GLN A 457 -22.54 -10.26 6.49
N SER A 458 -22.68 -8.95 6.33
CA SER A 458 -22.66 -7.96 7.39
C SER A 458 -23.96 -7.14 7.42
N GLU A 459 -24.91 -7.54 8.25
CA GLU A 459 -26.15 -6.78 8.49
C GLU A 459 -25.87 -5.36 8.98
N LYS A 460 -24.82 -5.20 9.79
CA LYS A 460 -24.40 -3.88 10.28
C LYS A 460 -24.06 -2.91 9.15
N LEU A 461 -23.37 -3.39 8.11
CA LEU A 461 -23.03 -2.57 6.95
C LEU A 461 -24.25 -2.37 6.05
N ALA A 462 -25.02 -3.42 5.76
CA ALA A 462 -26.23 -3.32 4.95
C ALA A 462 -27.24 -2.30 5.50
N ASN A 463 -27.33 -2.19 6.82
CA ASN A 463 -28.20 -1.26 7.52
C ASN A 463 -27.53 0.06 7.95
N ALA A 464 -26.32 0.35 7.44
CA ALA A 464 -25.63 1.59 7.79
C ALA A 464 -26.41 2.83 7.31
N VAL A 465 -26.59 3.78 8.24
CA VAL A 465 -27.25 5.07 7.97
C VAL A 465 -26.17 6.13 7.86
N MET A 466 -26.17 6.82 6.73
CA MET A 466 -25.24 7.93 6.49
C MET A 466 -25.69 9.16 7.26
N LYS A 467 -24.73 9.84 7.87
CA LYS A 467 -24.97 11.08 8.60
C LYS A 467 -24.89 12.28 7.66
N PRO A 468 -25.58 13.38 7.97
CA PRO A 468 -25.32 14.65 7.30
C PRO A 468 -23.84 15.03 7.38
N ALA A 469 -23.34 15.74 6.39
CA ALA A 469 -21.99 16.26 6.39
C ALA A 469 -21.85 17.31 7.50
N GLU A 470 -21.37 16.88 8.68
CA GLU A 470 -21.23 17.76 9.87
C GLU A 470 -19.91 18.52 9.92
N VAL A 471 -18.92 18.07 9.16
CA VAL A 471 -17.55 18.62 9.26
C VAL A 471 -16.99 18.80 7.85
N PRO A 472 -16.40 19.96 7.56
CA PRO A 472 -15.57 20.09 6.37
C PRO A 472 -14.62 18.88 6.27
N LYS A 473 -14.34 18.40 5.08
CA LYS A 473 -13.41 17.28 4.81
C LYS A 473 -12.01 17.49 5.41
N SER A 474 -11.76 18.62 6.09
CA SER A 474 -10.57 18.93 6.86
C SER A 474 -10.62 18.21 8.22
N ASN A 475 -9.72 17.27 8.42
CA ASN A 475 -9.62 16.56 9.68
C ASN A 475 -8.44 17.11 10.50
N ARG A 476 -8.70 17.69 11.69
CA ARG A 476 -7.66 18.17 12.61
C ARG A 476 -6.67 17.08 13.04
N GLU A 477 -7.06 15.81 12.96
CA GLU A 477 -6.18 14.67 13.26
C GLU A 477 -4.96 14.59 12.34
N TRP A 478 -5.03 15.22 11.16
CA TRP A 478 -3.95 15.19 10.15
C TRP A 478 -3.06 16.43 10.19
N THR A 479 -3.42 17.48 10.94
CA THR A 479 -2.61 18.69 11.01
C THR A 479 -1.61 18.62 12.16
N VAL A 480 -0.33 18.75 11.82
CA VAL A 480 0.80 18.68 12.74
C VAL A 480 1.03 19.96 13.49
N PHE A 481 0.90 21.05 12.78
CA PHE A 481 1.21 22.35 13.33
C PHE A 481 -0.05 22.93 13.94
N SER A 482 -0.11 22.94 15.28
CA SER A 482 -1.01 23.88 15.97
C SER A 482 -0.76 25.28 15.40
N ASP A 483 -1.71 26.18 15.53
CA ASP A 483 -1.60 27.58 15.07
C ASP A 483 -0.38 28.36 15.63
N SER A 484 0.47 27.69 16.38
CA SER A 484 1.70 28.22 16.96
C SER A 484 2.88 28.08 15.99
N ASP A 485 3.38 29.22 15.53
CA ASP A 485 4.63 29.29 14.76
C ASP A 485 5.89 29.05 15.62
N LYS A 486 5.71 28.82 16.92
CA LYS A 486 6.82 28.52 17.85
C LYS A 486 7.15 27.03 17.81
N PRO A 487 8.44 26.67 17.79
CA PRO A 487 8.85 25.29 17.86
C PRO A 487 8.40 24.64 19.17
N PRO A 488 8.01 23.35 19.15
CA PRO A 488 7.66 22.62 20.36
C PRO A 488 8.86 22.60 21.31
N ARG A 489 8.62 22.78 22.62
CA ARG A 489 9.69 22.70 23.61
C ARG A 489 10.24 21.28 23.68
N ASN A 490 11.55 21.13 23.52
CA ASN A 490 12.24 19.86 23.68
C ASN A 490 12.03 19.31 25.10
N LYS A 491 11.16 18.30 25.28
CA LYS A 491 10.93 17.64 26.58
C LYS A 491 12.08 16.70 26.99
N ALA A 492 13.09 16.49 26.16
CA ALA A 492 14.18 15.54 26.42
C ALA A 492 15.14 15.97 27.54
N LYS A 493 15.17 17.25 27.94
CA LYS A 493 16.09 17.74 29.01
C LYS A 493 15.53 17.70 30.43
N SER A 494 14.29 17.28 30.68
CA SER A 494 13.68 17.36 32.03
C SER A 494 13.68 16.07 32.84
N ARG A 495 14.11 14.92 32.27
CA ARG A 495 14.16 13.64 33.00
C ARG A 495 15.46 13.34 33.77
N GLY A 496 16.42 14.31 33.75
CA GLY A 496 17.75 14.13 34.36
C GLY A 496 17.90 14.66 35.79
N LYS A 497 16.85 15.12 36.50
CA LYS A 497 16.95 15.63 37.86
C LYS A 497 15.75 15.27 38.74
N LYS A 498 15.66 14.00 39.13
CA LYS A 498 15.00 13.54 40.37
C LYS A 498 15.88 12.42 40.91
N LYS A 499 16.85 12.78 41.72
CA LYS A 499 17.00 12.94 43.13
C LYS A 499 17.32 11.75 43.95
N LYS A 500 18.51 11.81 44.46
CA LYS A 500 18.77 11.31 45.82
C LYS A 500 18.18 12.35 46.79
N LYS A 501 17.25 11.92 47.60
CA LYS A 501 17.10 12.27 49.03
C LYS A 501 16.47 11.08 49.72
#